data_a818153af5846c52caca68ce6c7861b3
#
_entry.id   a818153af5846c52caca68ce6c7861b3
#
_cell.length_a   1.000
_cell.length_b   1.000
_cell.length_c   1.000
_cell.angle_alpha   90.00
_cell.angle_beta   90.00
_cell.angle_gamma   90.00
#
_symmetry.space_group_name_H-M   'P 1'
#
loop_
_entity.id
_entity.type
_entity.pdbx_description
1 polymer ?
#
loop_
_entity_poly.entity_id
_entity_poly.type
_entity_poly.pdbx_seq_one_letter_code
_entity_poly.pdbx_strand_id
1 'polypeptide(L)'
;MISPKPVIDAVDFFYLSMPHINLDVDGSQDALLVRVRSNNDEGWGECEAAPLPSISAFFCPPSHGACLPVADAVIGARLAAPADIDAIYQATRVGSERLAQAIHVLSGIEIACWDLLGKRLQEPVWALLGQKTSYPKTAYASLLFGETPTLTLEKARHANTSGYRAAKFGWGPFGKDSGEDRDQLMAAREGLGPDALLLVDVGCIWRGPNAVEDATRRREMLVEANVHWLEEPFPHHDRVAYRNFANQCPEISVAGGESAVNEEDALALMHDANLRFLQIDAGCIGGLGPSRRLAIAANAADCQFVNHTFTSDLALVASLAPFADNGSEHLAEYPEELSELGTAIAGRSITPNTAGKIQIPDCPGIGVDVDTSNLLIYQRTVKITIDDEVLYQSPPICEDHA
;
A
#
# COMPACT_ATOMS: atom_id res chain seq x y z
N MET A 1 0.59 -39.07 18.53
CA MET A 1 0.53 -37.65 18.98
C MET A 1 -0.45 -36.97 18.07
N ILE A 2 -1.47 -36.30 18.60
CA ILE A 2 -2.39 -35.50 17.79
C ILE A 2 -1.56 -34.28 17.35
N SER A 3 -1.41 -34.09 16.03
CA SER A 3 -0.76 -32.87 15.51
C SER A 3 -1.48 -31.63 16.08
N PRO A 4 -0.78 -30.63 16.62
CA PRO A 4 -1.44 -29.45 17.16
C PRO A 4 -2.31 -28.80 16.07
N LYS A 5 -3.50 -28.34 16.48
CA LYS A 5 -4.40 -27.65 15.53
C LYS A 5 -3.69 -26.38 15.02
N PRO A 6 -3.69 -26.13 13.71
CA PRO A 6 -3.11 -24.90 13.16
C PRO A 6 -4.06 -23.71 13.42
N VAL A 7 -3.93 -23.12 14.61
CA VAL A 7 -4.68 -21.92 15.01
C VAL A 7 -3.72 -20.76 15.23
N ILE A 8 -4.22 -19.54 15.17
CA ILE A 8 -3.46 -18.34 15.52
C ILE A 8 -3.35 -18.26 17.04
N ASP A 9 -2.14 -18.38 17.56
CA ASP A 9 -1.86 -18.34 19.00
C ASP A 9 -1.65 -16.93 19.53
N ALA A 10 -1.00 -16.08 18.71
CA ALA A 10 -0.69 -14.70 19.07
C ALA A 10 -0.50 -13.80 17.84
N VAL A 11 -0.72 -12.52 18.07
CA VAL A 11 -0.37 -11.42 17.15
C VAL A 11 0.47 -10.40 17.92
N ASP A 12 1.68 -10.16 17.44
CA ASP A 12 2.58 -9.14 17.98
C ASP A 12 2.58 -7.93 17.06
N PHE A 13 2.55 -6.74 17.65
CA PHE A 13 2.60 -5.48 16.94
C PHE A 13 3.85 -4.72 17.29
N PHE A 14 4.55 -4.22 16.28
CA PHE A 14 5.76 -3.42 16.45
C PHE A 14 5.55 -2.06 15.80
N TYR A 15 5.30 -1.06 16.62
CA TYR A 15 5.27 0.32 16.17
C TYR A 15 6.70 0.81 16.00
N LEU A 16 7.10 1.06 14.77
CA LEU A 16 8.40 1.62 14.41
C LEU A 16 8.20 3.06 13.92
N SER A 17 9.15 3.94 14.21
CA SER A 17 9.06 5.35 13.80
C SER A 17 10.44 5.96 13.67
N MET A 18 10.64 6.76 12.64
CA MET A 18 11.80 7.63 12.54
C MET A 18 11.91 8.51 13.79
N PRO A 19 13.13 8.88 14.23
CA PRO A 19 13.33 9.76 15.38
C PRO A 19 12.64 11.12 15.23
N HIS A 20 12.61 11.61 14.00
CA HIS A 20 11.93 12.86 13.61
C HIS A 20 11.06 12.57 12.40
N ILE A 21 9.76 12.86 12.52
CA ILE A 21 8.81 12.73 11.42
C ILE A 21 8.94 13.95 10.51
N ASN A 22 9.23 13.73 9.25
CA ASN A 22 9.17 14.75 8.22
C ASN A 22 7.77 14.72 7.59
N LEU A 23 7.02 15.81 7.73
CA LEU A 23 5.66 15.94 7.20
C LEU A 23 5.61 16.38 5.73
N ASP A 24 6.76 16.72 5.15
CA ASP A 24 6.87 17.17 3.75
C ASP A 24 7.19 16.01 2.78
N VAL A 25 7.31 14.80 3.30
CA VAL A 25 7.52 13.58 2.51
C VAL A 25 6.39 12.60 2.73
N ASP A 26 6.15 11.76 1.75
CA ASP A 26 5.18 10.69 1.84
C ASP A 26 5.77 9.44 2.47
N GLY A 27 4.93 8.68 3.18
CA GLY A 27 5.18 7.35 3.68
C GLY A 27 6.50 7.09 4.40
N SER A 28 6.69 5.86 4.80
CA SER A 28 7.90 5.29 5.42
C SER A 28 8.53 6.05 6.62
N GLN A 29 7.83 7.05 7.19
CA GLN A 29 8.28 7.77 8.39
C GLN A 29 7.95 7.03 9.68
N ASP A 30 6.90 6.20 9.63
CA ASP A 30 6.58 5.20 10.63
C ASP A 30 6.10 3.91 9.94
N ALA A 31 5.99 2.83 10.70
CA ALA A 31 5.50 1.55 10.21
C ALA A 31 4.85 0.77 11.36
N LEU A 32 3.83 -0.01 11.04
CA LEU A 32 3.28 -1.01 11.92
C LEU A 32 3.57 -2.40 11.37
N LEU A 33 4.65 -3.01 11.85
CA LEU A 33 4.90 -4.42 11.57
C LEU A 33 4.02 -5.31 12.42
N VAL A 34 3.53 -6.37 11.81
CA VAL A 34 2.67 -7.36 12.45
C VAL A 34 3.31 -8.73 12.29
N ARG A 35 3.45 -9.46 13.42
CA ARG A 35 3.88 -10.86 13.43
C ARG A 35 2.72 -11.74 13.91
N VAL A 36 2.28 -12.66 13.08
CA VAL A 36 1.30 -13.70 13.45
C VAL A 36 2.05 -14.97 13.80
N ARG A 37 1.71 -15.58 14.94
CA ARG A 37 2.29 -16.85 15.40
C ARG A 37 1.25 -17.96 15.47
N SER A 38 1.64 -19.16 15.04
CA SER A 38 0.81 -20.36 15.08
C SER A 38 1.70 -21.59 15.32
N ASN A 39 1.66 -22.15 16.52
CA ASN A 39 2.61 -23.14 17.02
C ASN A 39 4.05 -22.61 17.00
N ASN A 40 4.93 -23.19 16.18
CA ASN A 40 6.32 -22.76 16.01
C ASN A 40 6.54 -21.97 14.73
N ASP A 41 5.48 -21.71 13.97
CA ASP A 41 5.57 -20.96 12.71
C ASP A 41 5.21 -19.49 12.96
N GLU A 42 5.82 -18.61 12.17
CA GLU A 42 5.49 -17.19 12.15
C GLU A 42 5.41 -16.64 10.73
N GLY A 43 4.62 -15.60 10.59
CA GLY A 43 4.54 -14.82 9.37
C GLY A 43 4.51 -13.32 9.67
N TRP A 44 4.99 -12.54 8.72
CA TRP A 44 5.12 -11.10 8.85
C TRP A 44 4.23 -10.36 7.86
N GLY A 45 3.73 -9.22 8.29
CA GLY A 45 2.95 -8.29 7.48
C GLY A 45 3.16 -6.86 7.96
N GLU A 46 2.65 -5.92 7.21
CA GLU A 46 2.77 -4.50 7.48
C GLU A 46 1.45 -3.79 7.20
N CYS A 47 1.05 -2.89 8.11
CA CYS A 47 -0.01 -1.93 7.85
C CYS A 47 0.62 -0.61 7.38
N GLU A 48 -0.03 0.02 6.42
CA GLU A 48 0.31 1.37 5.99
C GLU A 48 -0.15 2.36 7.06
N ALA A 49 0.77 3.17 7.61
CA ALA A 49 0.53 4.26 8.59
C ALA A 49 -0.32 3.90 9.85
N ALA A 50 -0.68 4.91 10.63
CA ALA A 50 -1.58 4.87 11.78
C ALA A 50 -1.33 3.74 12.82
N PRO A 51 -0.10 3.53 13.32
CA PRO A 51 0.22 2.38 14.17
C PRO A 51 -0.61 2.31 15.45
N LEU A 52 -0.69 3.39 16.23
CA LEU A 52 -1.36 3.36 17.54
C LEU A 52 -2.88 3.15 17.45
N PRO A 53 -3.63 3.83 16.56
CA PRO A 53 -5.06 3.54 16.37
C PRO A 53 -5.31 2.09 15.95
N SER A 54 -4.46 1.51 15.10
CA SER A 54 -4.54 0.13 14.64
C SER A 54 -4.32 -0.87 15.78
N ILE A 55 -3.28 -0.69 16.59
CA ILE A 55 -3.05 -1.52 17.79
C ILE A 55 -4.25 -1.41 18.75
N SER A 56 -4.79 -0.21 18.95
CA SER A 56 -5.94 0.01 19.83
C SER A 56 -7.19 -0.71 19.32
N ALA A 57 -7.41 -0.76 18.01
CA ALA A 57 -8.56 -1.47 17.42
C ALA A 57 -8.48 -2.99 17.63
N PHE A 58 -7.29 -3.54 17.76
CA PHE A 58 -7.11 -4.97 18.05
C PHE A 58 -7.43 -5.31 19.52
N PHE A 59 -7.06 -4.44 20.48
CA PHE A 59 -7.12 -4.72 21.92
C PHE A 59 -8.23 -3.96 22.67
N CYS A 60 -9.03 -3.12 22.02
CA CYS A 60 -10.06 -2.36 22.71
C CYS A 60 -11.10 -3.29 23.36
N PRO A 61 -11.71 -2.90 24.48
CA PRO A 61 -12.83 -3.65 25.03
C PRO A 61 -14.02 -3.65 24.07
N PRO A 62 -14.84 -4.73 24.06
CA PRO A 62 -16.07 -4.76 23.27
C PRO A 62 -17.05 -3.68 23.76
N SER A 63 -17.68 -2.99 22.81
CA SER A 63 -18.73 -2.01 23.11
C SER A 63 -20.15 -2.60 22.94
N HIS A 64 -20.36 -3.34 21.86
CA HIS A 64 -21.59 -4.08 21.53
C HIS A 64 -21.32 -5.07 20.37
N GLY A 65 -22.31 -5.87 19.97
CA GLY A 65 -22.13 -6.97 19.04
C GLY A 65 -21.60 -6.67 17.64
N ALA A 66 -21.60 -5.39 17.21
CA ALA A 66 -20.95 -4.94 15.97
C ALA A 66 -19.74 -4.01 16.23
N CYS A 67 -19.25 -3.99 17.45
CA CYS A 67 -18.08 -3.21 17.87
C CYS A 67 -17.22 -4.06 18.85
N LEU A 68 -16.78 -5.21 18.34
CA LEU A 68 -15.89 -6.14 19.01
C LEU A 68 -14.43 -5.81 18.66
N PRO A 69 -13.46 -6.07 19.55
CA PRO A 69 -12.05 -5.99 19.22
C PRO A 69 -11.71 -6.96 18.07
N VAL A 70 -10.78 -6.59 17.22
CA VAL A 70 -10.35 -7.45 16.10
C VAL A 70 -9.74 -8.77 16.61
N ALA A 71 -9.16 -8.76 17.81
CA ALA A 71 -8.65 -9.96 18.48
C ALA A 71 -9.67 -11.09 18.56
N ASP A 72 -10.97 -10.80 18.75
CA ASP A 72 -12.03 -11.81 18.89
C ASP A 72 -12.22 -12.62 17.60
N ALA A 73 -11.94 -12.03 16.44
CA ALA A 73 -12.01 -12.71 15.16
C ALA A 73 -10.71 -13.47 14.79
N VAL A 74 -9.58 -13.07 15.38
CA VAL A 74 -8.24 -13.52 14.96
C VAL A 74 -7.66 -14.57 15.90
N ILE A 75 -7.66 -14.30 17.22
CA ILE A 75 -7.02 -15.20 18.19
C ILE A 75 -7.83 -16.50 18.32
N GLY A 76 -7.15 -17.64 18.18
CA GLY A 76 -7.77 -18.96 18.17
C GLY A 76 -8.42 -19.35 16.84
N ALA A 77 -8.44 -18.45 15.85
CA ALA A 77 -8.92 -18.76 14.52
C ALA A 77 -8.04 -19.82 13.85
N ARG A 78 -8.68 -20.71 13.09
CA ARG A 78 -7.96 -21.72 12.30
C ARG A 78 -7.17 -21.04 11.19
N LEU A 79 -5.94 -21.56 10.92
CA LEU A 79 -5.08 -21.10 9.84
C LEU A 79 -4.38 -22.31 9.17
N ALA A 80 -5.10 -23.01 8.30
CA ALA A 80 -4.61 -24.21 7.60
C ALA A 80 -4.79 -24.15 6.08
N ALA A 81 -5.62 -23.24 5.59
CA ALA A 81 -5.93 -23.10 4.16
C ALA A 81 -6.30 -21.64 3.83
N PRO A 82 -6.22 -21.21 2.56
CA PRO A 82 -6.64 -19.87 2.14
C PRO A 82 -8.04 -19.45 2.61
N ALA A 83 -8.99 -20.38 2.60
CA ALA A 83 -10.36 -20.11 3.06
C ALA A 83 -10.46 -19.73 4.56
N ASP A 84 -9.49 -20.12 5.38
CA ASP A 84 -9.46 -19.74 6.80
C ASP A 84 -9.12 -18.25 6.95
N ILE A 85 -8.26 -17.70 6.07
CA ILE A 85 -7.91 -16.28 6.06
C ILE A 85 -9.14 -15.44 5.64
N ASP A 86 -9.86 -15.87 4.60
CA ASP A 86 -11.10 -15.21 4.21
C ASP A 86 -12.15 -15.27 5.33
N ALA A 87 -12.26 -16.38 6.06
CA ALA A 87 -13.16 -16.50 7.21
C ALA A 87 -12.81 -15.48 8.33
N ILE A 88 -11.52 -15.26 8.61
CA ILE A 88 -11.06 -14.24 9.56
C ILE A 88 -11.46 -12.83 9.07
N TYR A 89 -11.25 -12.54 7.78
CA TYR A 89 -11.64 -11.28 7.19
C TYR A 89 -13.15 -11.03 7.33
N GLN A 90 -13.99 -12.01 6.99
CA GLN A 90 -15.45 -11.87 7.11
C GLN A 90 -15.92 -11.75 8.58
N ALA A 91 -15.31 -12.49 9.49
CA ALA A 91 -15.63 -12.40 10.92
C ALA A 91 -15.30 -11.00 11.47
N THR A 92 -14.17 -10.45 11.10
CA THR A 92 -13.78 -9.07 11.48
C THR A 92 -14.76 -8.04 10.91
N ARG A 93 -15.12 -8.15 9.63
CA ARG A 93 -16.08 -7.22 8.99
C ARG A 93 -17.42 -7.18 9.71
N VAL A 94 -17.91 -8.32 10.19
CA VAL A 94 -19.19 -8.41 10.89
C VAL A 94 -19.06 -8.00 12.36
N GLY A 95 -18.06 -8.55 13.07
CA GLY A 95 -17.90 -8.33 14.51
C GLY A 95 -17.41 -6.91 14.84
N SER A 96 -16.58 -6.33 14.00
CA SER A 96 -15.95 -5.03 14.22
C SER A 96 -16.44 -3.93 13.24
N GLU A 97 -17.63 -4.09 12.66
CA GLU A 97 -18.18 -3.16 11.66
C GLU A 97 -18.16 -1.68 12.09
N ARG A 98 -18.37 -1.43 13.39
CA ARG A 98 -18.41 -0.08 13.96
C ARG A 98 -17.03 0.44 14.41
N LEU A 99 -16.01 -0.36 14.27
CA LEU A 99 -14.65 -0.01 14.66
C LEU A 99 -13.89 0.46 13.41
N ALA A 100 -13.78 1.77 13.25
CA ALA A 100 -13.29 2.40 12.02
C ALA A 100 -11.91 1.87 11.57
N GLN A 101 -11.02 1.51 12.51
CA GLN A 101 -9.66 1.04 12.23
C GLN A 101 -9.57 -0.49 12.06
N ALA A 102 -10.69 -1.23 12.13
CA ALA A 102 -10.66 -2.70 12.13
C ALA A 102 -10.09 -3.29 10.83
N ILE A 103 -10.53 -2.78 9.68
CA ILE A 103 -10.05 -3.26 8.37
C ILE A 103 -8.58 -2.90 8.16
N HIS A 104 -8.16 -1.72 8.62
CA HIS A 104 -6.79 -1.27 8.53
C HIS A 104 -5.83 -2.18 9.33
N VAL A 105 -6.11 -2.43 10.62
CA VAL A 105 -5.26 -3.33 11.42
C VAL A 105 -5.30 -4.77 10.91
N LEU A 106 -6.45 -5.19 10.36
CA LEU A 106 -6.58 -6.50 9.75
C LEU A 106 -5.66 -6.66 8.54
N SER A 107 -5.34 -5.58 7.82
CA SER A 107 -4.48 -5.64 6.63
C SER A 107 -3.13 -6.28 6.94
N GLY A 108 -2.40 -5.77 7.92
CA GLY A 108 -1.11 -6.36 8.31
C GLY A 108 -1.23 -7.77 8.90
N ILE A 109 -2.32 -8.05 9.62
CA ILE A 109 -2.59 -9.40 10.16
C ILE A 109 -2.86 -10.38 9.01
N GLU A 110 -3.66 -10.00 8.05
CA GLU A 110 -4.04 -10.82 6.90
C GLU A 110 -2.82 -11.12 6.02
N ILE A 111 -1.98 -10.11 5.74
CA ILE A 111 -0.70 -10.26 5.05
C ILE A 111 0.20 -11.26 5.79
N ALA A 112 0.33 -11.11 7.12
CA ALA A 112 1.12 -12.03 7.94
C ALA A 112 0.55 -13.46 7.96
N CYS A 113 -0.78 -13.62 7.90
CA CYS A 113 -1.42 -14.93 7.77
C CYS A 113 -1.08 -15.60 6.44
N TRP A 114 -1.07 -14.85 5.32
CA TRP A 114 -0.66 -15.37 4.02
C TRP A 114 0.82 -15.77 4.01
N ASP A 115 1.69 -14.96 4.60
CA ASP A 115 3.11 -15.28 4.71
C ASP A 115 3.34 -16.57 5.49
N LEU A 116 2.73 -16.67 6.69
CA LEU A 116 2.81 -17.86 7.52
C LEU A 116 2.28 -19.09 6.79
N LEU A 117 1.12 -18.99 6.16
CA LEU A 117 0.49 -20.10 5.44
C LEU A 117 1.35 -20.53 4.25
N GLY A 118 1.90 -19.57 3.49
CA GLY A 118 2.80 -19.84 2.37
C GLY A 118 4.08 -20.56 2.81
N LYS A 119 4.72 -20.11 3.88
CA LYS A 119 5.87 -20.78 4.49
C LYS A 119 5.54 -22.20 4.93
N ARG A 120 4.40 -22.40 5.57
CA ARG A 120 3.93 -23.73 6.04
C ARG A 120 3.63 -24.69 4.90
N LEU A 121 2.99 -24.21 3.84
CA LEU A 121 2.64 -25.01 2.67
C LEU A 121 3.76 -25.14 1.64
N GLN A 122 4.87 -24.41 1.82
CA GLN A 122 5.99 -24.31 0.88
C GLN A 122 5.55 -23.77 -0.50
N GLU A 123 4.64 -22.80 -0.49
CA GLU A 123 4.09 -22.18 -1.70
C GLU A 123 4.22 -20.64 -1.63
N PRO A 124 4.46 -19.97 -2.74
CA PRO A 124 4.43 -18.52 -2.78
C PRO A 124 3.01 -17.98 -2.61
N VAL A 125 2.87 -16.82 -1.97
CA VAL A 125 1.55 -16.23 -1.67
C VAL A 125 0.73 -15.99 -2.93
N TRP A 126 1.35 -15.54 -4.03
CA TRP A 126 0.61 -15.32 -5.28
C TRP A 126 -0.08 -16.60 -5.80
N ALA A 127 0.55 -17.78 -5.63
CA ALA A 127 -0.06 -19.04 -6.02
C ALA A 127 -1.22 -19.42 -5.10
N LEU A 128 -1.08 -19.19 -3.77
CA LEU A 128 -2.16 -19.41 -2.80
C LEU A 128 -3.36 -18.48 -3.02
N LEU A 129 -3.17 -17.31 -3.61
CA LEU A 129 -4.23 -16.41 -4.07
C LEU A 129 -4.93 -16.91 -5.35
N GLY A 130 -4.61 -18.12 -5.82
CA GLY A 130 -5.27 -18.81 -6.93
C GLY A 130 -4.72 -18.47 -8.31
N GLN A 131 -3.56 -17.86 -8.39
CA GLN A 131 -2.91 -17.51 -9.65
C GLN A 131 -2.02 -18.66 -10.12
N LYS A 132 -1.90 -18.84 -11.44
CA LYS A 132 -1.13 -19.94 -12.04
C LYS A 132 0.27 -19.54 -12.49
N THR A 133 0.47 -18.25 -12.67
CA THR A 133 1.70 -17.66 -13.18
C THR A 133 1.94 -16.33 -12.51
N SER A 134 3.22 -15.97 -12.38
CA SER A 134 3.63 -14.63 -11.99
C SER A 134 4.43 -14.01 -13.13
N TYR A 135 3.98 -12.85 -13.60
CA TYR A 135 4.68 -12.09 -14.64
C TYR A 135 5.41 -10.90 -14.00
N PRO A 136 6.62 -10.57 -14.51
CA PRO A 136 7.27 -9.34 -14.09
C PRO A 136 6.40 -8.13 -14.43
N LYS A 137 6.44 -7.09 -13.62
CA LYS A 137 5.71 -5.84 -13.83
C LYS A 137 6.64 -4.73 -14.29
N THR A 138 6.12 -3.79 -15.08
CA THR A 138 6.85 -2.57 -15.42
C THR A 138 6.86 -1.65 -14.20
N ALA A 139 8.02 -1.53 -13.55
CA ALA A 139 8.17 -0.63 -12.42
C ALA A 139 8.11 0.83 -12.86
N TYR A 140 7.33 1.65 -12.16
CA TYR A 140 7.51 3.10 -12.23
C TYR A 140 8.24 3.59 -11.00
N ALA A 141 9.24 4.46 -11.20
CA ALA A 141 9.90 5.13 -10.09
C ALA A 141 8.90 6.08 -9.42
N SER A 142 8.54 5.82 -8.16
CA SER A 142 7.70 6.72 -7.38
C SER A 142 8.58 7.72 -6.66
N LEU A 143 8.41 9.00 -6.99
CA LEU A 143 9.26 10.13 -6.61
C LEU A 143 8.38 11.31 -6.18
N LEU A 144 8.93 12.19 -5.35
CA LEU A 144 8.35 13.51 -5.09
C LEU A 144 8.89 14.53 -6.10
N PHE A 145 8.06 15.52 -6.47
CA PHE A 145 8.57 16.70 -7.17
C PHE A 145 9.70 17.34 -6.37
N GLY A 146 10.70 17.84 -7.05
CA GLY A 146 11.73 18.66 -6.42
C GLY A 146 11.15 20.01 -6.00
N GLU A 147 11.75 20.67 -5.01
CA GLU A 147 11.38 22.03 -4.61
C GLU A 147 11.50 23.03 -5.77
N THR A 148 12.31 22.71 -6.78
CA THR A 148 12.48 23.52 -7.98
C THR A 148 12.41 22.65 -9.24
N PRO A 149 12.03 23.20 -10.41
CA PRO A 149 12.07 22.46 -11.68
C PRO A 149 13.45 21.84 -12.00
N THR A 150 14.55 22.48 -11.57
CA THR A 150 15.90 21.94 -11.74
C THR A 150 16.08 20.62 -10.98
N LEU A 151 15.63 20.54 -9.73
CA LEU A 151 15.70 19.30 -8.95
C LEU A 151 14.78 18.22 -9.52
N THR A 152 13.60 18.57 -10.00
CA THR A 152 12.72 17.64 -10.70
C THR A 152 13.37 17.09 -11.97
N LEU A 153 14.03 17.94 -12.76
CA LEU A 153 14.79 17.53 -13.94
C LEU A 153 15.90 16.53 -13.59
N GLU A 154 16.64 16.78 -12.51
CA GLU A 154 17.71 15.90 -12.03
C GLU A 154 17.15 14.51 -11.62
N LYS A 155 16.07 14.50 -10.82
CA LYS A 155 15.37 13.25 -10.43
C LYS A 155 14.86 12.49 -11.66
N ALA A 156 14.25 13.17 -12.61
CA ALA A 156 13.73 12.57 -13.82
C ALA A 156 14.85 11.98 -14.71
N ARG A 157 15.97 12.66 -14.85
CA ARG A 157 17.17 12.15 -15.53
C ARG A 157 17.77 10.92 -14.81
N HIS A 158 17.76 10.95 -13.47
CA HIS A 158 18.20 9.80 -12.70
C HIS A 158 17.30 8.59 -12.96
N ALA A 159 15.99 8.73 -12.88
CA ALA A 159 15.05 7.66 -13.18
C ALA A 159 15.25 7.09 -14.59
N ASN A 160 15.37 7.96 -15.60
CA ASN A 160 15.63 7.54 -16.99
C ASN A 160 16.97 6.77 -17.13
N THR A 161 18.05 7.28 -16.54
CA THR A 161 19.37 6.62 -16.61
C THR A 161 19.45 5.32 -15.82
N SER A 162 18.63 5.18 -14.75
CA SER A 162 18.46 3.95 -13.99
C SER A 162 17.62 2.88 -14.72
N GLY A 163 17.08 3.22 -15.90
CA GLY A 163 16.38 2.26 -16.77
C GLY A 163 14.87 2.19 -16.58
N TYR A 164 14.28 3.04 -15.75
CA TYR A 164 12.83 3.13 -15.61
C TYR A 164 12.17 3.57 -16.92
N ARG A 165 11.03 2.95 -17.22
CA ARG A 165 10.19 3.27 -18.38
C ARG A 165 8.98 4.13 -18.03
N ALA A 166 8.78 4.37 -16.73
CA ALA A 166 7.74 5.21 -16.17
C ALA A 166 8.26 5.84 -14.88
N ALA A 167 7.82 7.05 -14.57
CA ALA A 167 8.04 7.68 -13.28
C ALA A 167 6.83 8.51 -12.85
N LYS A 168 6.48 8.42 -11.59
CA LYS A 168 5.47 9.23 -10.92
C LYS A 168 6.18 10.36 -10.17
N PHE A 169 5.67 11.56 -10.31
CA PHE A 169 6.06 12.71 -9.50
C PHE A 169 4.86 13.19 -8.71
N GLY A 170 5.01 13.21 -7.40
CA GLY A 170 3.93 13.57 -6.51
C GLY A 170 4.23 14.76 -5.62
N TRP A 171 3.17 15.36 -5.09
CA TRP A 171 3.15 16.30 -4.00
C TRP A 171 4.06 17.55 -4.17
N GLY A 172 4.57 18.08 -3.02
CA GLY A 172 5.51 19.20 -3.04
C GLY A 172 4.88 20.51 -3.54
N PRO A 173 5.50 21.16 -4.52
CA PRO A 173 5.01 22.43 -5.08
C PRO A 173 3.80 22.27 -6.00
N PHE A 174 3.62 21.08 -6.62
CA PHE A 174 2.63 20.87 -7.67
C PHE A 174 1.18 21.05 -7.18
N GLY A 175 0.35 21.63 -8.02
CA GLY A 175 -1.07 21.84 -7.78
C GLY A 175 -1.43 23.19 -7.14
N LYS A 176 -0.45 23.98 -6.70
CA LYS A 176 -0.63 25.26 -5.99
C LYS A 176 -0.65 26.47 -6.95
N ASP A 177 0.32 26.56 -7.83
CA ASP A 177 0.46 27.63 -8.84
C ASP A 177 0.62 27.05 -10.23
N SER A 178 -0.20 27.47 -11.17
CA SER A 178 -0.22 26.88 -12.52
C SER A 178 1.03 27.20 -13.37
N GLY A 179 1.75 28.28 -13.06
CA GLY A 179 3.01 28.59 -13.72
C GLY A 179 4.13 27.68 -13.26
N GLU A 180 4.24 27.50 -11.94
CA GLU A 180 5.20 26.56 -11.33
C GLU A 180 4.89 25.11 -11.73
N ASP A 181 3.60 24.73 -11.76
CA ASP A 181 3.16 23.40 -12.20
C ASP A 181 3.62 23.08 -13.61
N ARG A 182 3.52 24.05 -14.52
CA ARG A 182 4.00 23.92 -15.90
C ARG A 182 5.50 23.67 -15.94
N ASP A 183 6.27 24.49 -15.22
CA ASP A 183 7.72 24.38 -15.19
C ASP A 183 8.18 23.03 -14.61
N GLN A 184 7.50 22.53 -13.56
CA GLN A 184 7.73 21.21 -12.99
C GLN A 184 7.45 20.07 -13.99
N LEU A 185 6.31 20.12 -14.68
CA LEU A 185 5.94 19.11 -15.68
C LEU A 185 6.92 19.08 -16.86
N MET A 186 7.30 20.24 -17.38
CA MET A 186 8.25 20.33 -18.51
C MET A 186 9.64 19.80 -18.09
N ALA A 187 10.08 20.11 -16.86
CA ALA A 187 11.32 19.57 -16.30
C ALA A 187 11.28 18.03 -16.16
N ALA A 188 10.18 17.50 -15.62
CA ALA A 188 10.00 16.06 -15.51
C ALA A 188 10.01 15.38 -16.89
N ARG A 189 9.26 15.93 -17.85
CA ARG A 189 9.20 15.40 -19.23
C ARG A 189 10.55 15.48 -19.94
N GLU A 190 11.28 16.61 -19.81
CA GLU A 190 12.62 16.75 -20.37
C GLU A 190 13.56 15.68 -19.81
N GLY A 191 13.55 15.47 -18.49
CA GLY A 191 14.43 14.53 -17.84
C GLY A 191 14.13 13.07 -18.18
N LEU A 192 12.86 12.69 -18.25
CA LEU A 192 12.41 11.34 -18.62
C LEU A 192 12.61 11.04 -20.11
N GLY A 193 12.66 12.09 -20.95
CA GLY A 193 12.65 11.92 -22.40
C GLY A 193 11.23 11.62 -22.94
N PRO A 194 11.06 11.51 -24.28
CA PRO A 194 9.74 11.43 -24.92
C PRO A 194 9.01 10.11 -24.76
N ASP A 195 9.74 9.01 -24.54
CA ASP A 195 9.21 7.64 -24.62
C ASP A 195 8.75 7.08 -23.26
N ALA A 196 9.25 7.62 -22.15
CA ALA A 196 8.87 7.15 -20.82
C ALA A 196 7.49 7.71 -20.42
N LEU A 197 6.73 6.93 -19.66
CA LEU A 197 5.45 7.37 -19.10
C LEU A 197 5.70 8.37 -17.97
N LEU A 198 5.08 9.53 -18.05
CA LEU A 198 5.04 10.53 -16.97
C LEU A 198 3.71 10.40 -16.24
N LEU A 199 3.79 10.11 -14.94
CA LEU A 199 2.67 9.96 -14.03
C LEU A 199 2.71 11.11 -13.04
N VAL A 200 1.55 11.67 -12.69
CA VAL A 200 1.47 12.83 -11.79
C VAL A 200 0.48 12.55 -10.69
N ASP A 201 0.94 12.73 -9.45
CA ASP A 201 0.14 12.61 -8.26
C ASP A 201 -0.03 13.98 -7.60
N VAL A 202 -1.25 14.34 -7.29
CA VAL A 202 -1.57 15.64 -6.68
C VAL A 202 -2.05 15.55 -5.24
N GLY A 203 -2.10 14.35 -4.65
CA GLY A 203 -2.38 14.15 -3.22
C GLY A 203 -3.65 14.86 -2.75
N CYS A 204 -4.74 14.80 -3.51
CA CYS A 204 -6.03 15.37 -3.16
C CYS A 204 -6.01 16.89 -2.88
N ILE A 205 -5.11 17.65 -3.52
CA ILE A 205 -4.93 19.07 -3.20
C ILE A 205 -6.13 19.93 -3.62
N TRP A 206 -6.83 19.60 -4.71
CA TRP A 206 -7.95 20.39 -5.20
C TRP A 206 -9.24 20.01 -4.47
N ARG A 207 -9.70 20.95 -3.63
CA ARG A 207 -10.84 20.75 -2.73
C ARG A 207 -11.85 21.88 -2.85
N GLY A 208 -13.10 21.58 -2.50
CA GLY A 208 -14.18 22.59 -2.45
C GLY A 208 -14.81 22.90 -3.81
N PRO A 209 -15.56 23.99 -3.92
CA PRO A 209 -16.48 24.23 -5.04
C PRO A 209 -15.77 24.48 -6.39
N ASN A 210 -14.52 24.89 -6.38
CA ASN A 210 -13.74 25.19 -7.60
C ASN A 210 -12.75 24.08 -7.97
N ALA A 211 -12.76 22.95 -7.23
CA ALA A 211 -11.76 21.88 -7.39
C ALA A 211 -11.64 21.38 -8.84
N VAL A 212 -12.75 21.13 -9.51
CA VAL A 212 -12.76 20.65 -10.90
C VAL A 212 -12.23 21.72 -11.86
N GLU A 213 -12.56 22.99 -11.62
CA GLU A 213 -12.05 24.11 -12.44
C GLU A 213 -10.54 24.27 -12.26
N ASP A 214 -10.04 24.17 -11.02
CA ASP A 214 -8.60 24.26 -10.71
C ASP A 214 -7.82 23.14 -11.38
N ALA A 215 -8.34 21.91 -11.36
CA ALA A 215 -7.76 20.78 -12.10
C ALA A 215 -7.81 21.00 -13.62
N THR A 216 -8.96 21.43 -14.15
CA THR A 216 -9.18 21.63 -15.59
C THR A 216 -8.30 22.74 -16.18
N ARG A 217 -7.97 23.78 -15.40
CA ARG A 217 -7.02 24.81 -15.85
C ARG A 217 -5.64 24.24 -16.21
N ARG A 218 -5.28 23.08 -15.70
CA ARG A 218 -3.99 22.39 -15.95
C ARG A 218 -4.02 21.46 -17.15
N ARG A 219 -5.19 21.29 -17.77
CA ARG A 219 -5.40 20.36 -18.88
C ARG A 219 -4.36 20.53 -20.00
N GLU A 220 -4.15 21.77 -20.48
CA GLU A 220 -3.25 22.03 -21.61
C GLU A 220 -1.81 21.62 -21.29
N MET A 221 -1.31 21.94 -20.09
CA MET A 221 0.07 21.58 -19.69
C MET A 221 0.22 20.07 -19.45
N LEU A 222 -0.80 19.40 -18.90
CA LEU A 222 -0.80 17.93 -18.73
C LEU A 222 -0.73 17.21 -20.08
N VAL A 223 -1.51 17.70 -21.06
CA VAL A 223 -1.49 17.17 -22.44
C VAL A 223 -0.15 17.46 -23.12
N GLU A 224 0.38 18.69 -23.01
CA GLU A 224 1.67 19.08 -23.60
C GLU A 224 2.83 18.24 -23.01
N ALA A 225 2.79 17.99 -21.70
CA ALA A 225 3.76 17.12 -21.04
C ALA A 225 3.54 15.63 -21.34
N ASN A 226 2.50 15.27 -22.09
CA ASN A 226 2.09 13.89 -22.35
C ASN A 226 1.97 13.07 -21.05
N VAL A 227 1.24 13.62 -20.06
CA VAL A 227 0.98 12.93 -18.80
C VAL A 227 0.10 11.72 -19.05
N HIS A 228 0.52 10.56 -18.58
CA HIS A 228 -0.18 9.29 -18.78
C HIS A 228 -1.39 9.15 -17.85
N TRP A 229 -1.21 9.54 -16.54
CA TRP A 229 -2.33 9.67 -15.61
C TRP A 229 -2.15 10.84 -14.65
N LEU A 230 -3.28 11.32 -14.15
CA LEU A 230 -3.38 12.24 -13.01
C LEU A 230 -3.99 11.46 -11.84
N GLU A 231 -3.22 11.34 -10.76
CA GLU A 231 -3.53 10.56 -9.57
C GLU A 231 -4.09 11.48 -8.49
N GLU A 232 -5.11 11.00 -7.80
CA GLU A 232 -5.78 11.66 -6.67
C GLU A 232 -5.99 13.18 -6.83
N PRO A 233 -6.60 13.65 -7.93
CA PRO A 233 -6.84 15.08 -8.11
C PRO A 233 -7.76 15.68 -7.04
N PHE A 234 -8.65 14.87 -6.43
CA PHE A 234 -9.66 15.30 -5.48
C PHE A 234 -9.72 14.35 -4.27
N PRO A 235 -10.29 14.80 -3.12
CA PRO A 235 -10.54 13.90 -2.01
C PRO A 235 -11.29 12.65 -2.44
N HIS A 236 -10.89 11.50 -1.94
CA HIS A 236 -11.43 10.18 -2.29
C HIS A 236 -12.96 10.11 -2.30
N HIS A 237 -13.62 10.76 -1.35
CA HIS A 237 -15.08 10.77 -1.24
C HIS A 237 -15.78 11.67 -2.27
N ASP A 238 -15.06 12.57 -2.97
CA ASP A 238 -15.65 13.47 -3.97
C ASP A 238 -15.68 12.84 -5.38
N ARG A 239 -16.34 11.68 -5.49
CA ARG A 239 -16.48 10.92 -6.74
C ARG A 239 -17.15 11.73 -7.85
N VAL A 240 -17.90 12.75 -7.49
CA VAL A 240 -18.55 13.66 -8.47
C VAL A 240 -17.51 14.54 -9.14
N ALA A 241 -16.55 15.08 -8.37
CA ALA A 241 -15.46 15.87 -8.94
C ALA A 241 -14.58 15.02 -9.88
N TYR A 242 -14.22 13.79 -9.47
CA TYR A 242 -13.51 12.84 -10.34
C TYR A 242 -14.22 12.63 -11.67
N ARG A 243 -15.50 12.28 -11.65
CA ARG A 243 -16.32 12.05 -12.86
C ARG A 243 -16.41 13.29 -13.73
N ASN A 244 -16.60 14.46 -13.13
CA ASN A 244 -16.71 15.71 -13.86
C ASN A 244 -15.41 16.07 -14.56
N PHE A 245 -14.27 15.86 -13.89
CA PHE A 245 -12.94 16.07 -14.48
C PHE A 245 -12.69 15.08 -15.63
N ALA A 246 -12.92 13.78 -15.44
CA ALA A 246 -12.75 12.77 -16.47
C ALA A 246 -13.60 13.05 -17.72
N ASN A 247 -14.83 13.58 -17.54
CA ASN A 247 -15.68 13.97 -18.66
C ASN A 247 -15.21 15.24 -19.39
N GLN A 248 -14.59 16.20 -18.68
CA GLN A 248 -14.08 17.44 -19.26
C GLN A 248 -12.70 17.27 -19.90
N CYS A 249 -11.91 16.31 -19.42
CA CYS A 249 -10.54 16.06 -19.83
C CYS A 249 -10.36 14.57 -20.24
N PRO A 250 -11.08 14.08 -21.25
CA PRO A 250 -11.10 12.65 -21.59
C PRO A 250 -9.75 12.11 -22.12
N GLU A 251 -8.84 12.99 -22.51
CA GLU A 251 -7.47 12.64 -22.93
C GLU A 251 -6.52 12.38 -21.74
N ILE A 252 -6.93 12.71 -20.51
CA ILE A 252 -6.14 12.49 -19.30
C ILE A 252 -6.77 11.34 -18.53
N SER A 253 -6.06 10.26 -18.38
CA SER A 253 -6.49 9.15 -17.53
C SER A 253 -6.47 9.57 -16.06
N VAL A 254 -7.44 9.10 -15.28
CA VAL A 254 -7.50 9.36 -13.84
C VAL A 254 -7.16 8.08 -13.09
N ALA A 255 -6.29 8.23 -12.10
CA ALA A 255 -5.89 7.19 -11.16
C ALA A 255 -6.31 7.55 -9.73
N GLY A 256 -6.47 6.55 -8.88
CA GLY A 256 -6.74 6.72 -7.46
C GLY A 256 -7.26 5.46 -6.80
N GLY A 257 -7.46 5.52 -5.48
CA GLY A 257 -7.99 4.41 -4.71
C GLY A 257 -7.15 4.00 -3.51
N GLU A 258 -5.95 4.53 -3.33
CA GLU A 258 -5.09 4.25 -2.18
C GLU A 258 -5.74 4.63 -0.86
N SER A 259 -6.51 5.72 -0.86
CA SER A 259 -7.25 6.21 0.30
C SER A 259 -8.53 5.39 0.62
N ALA A 260 -8.85 4.33 -0.15
CA ALA A 260 -10.00 3.49 0.10
C ALA A 260 -9.83 2.68 1.39
N VAL A 261 -10.87 2.68 2.24
CA VAL A 261 -10.83 2.01 3.55
C VAL A 261 -11.41 0.60 3.56
N ASN A 262 -12.03 0.17 2.46
CA ASN A 262 -12.57 -1.18 2.25
C ASN A 262 -12.88 -1.42 0.76
N GLU A 263 -13.21 -2.66 0.40
CA GLU A 263 -13.49 -3.06 -0.99
C GLU A 263 -14.66 -2.29 -1.62
N GLU A 264 -15.74 -2.09 -0.86
CA GLU A 264 -16.94 -1.40 -1.35
C GLU A 264 -16.64 0.04 -1.72
N ASP A 265 -15.81 0.71 -0.92
CA ASP A 265 -15.39 2.08 -1.15
C ASP A 265 -14.49 2.19 -2.40
N ALA A 266 -13.53 1.29 -2.56
CA ALA A 266 -12.67 1.20 -3.74
C ALA A 266 -13.49 0.93 -5.02
N LEU A 267 -14.42 -0.02 -5.00
CA LEU A 267 -15.31 -0.32 -6.13
C LEU A 267 -16.21 0.87 -6.47
N ALA A 268 -16.76 1.54 -5.46
CA ALA A 268 -17.58 2.72 -5.67
C ALA A 268 -16.79 3.86 -6.31
N LEU A 269 -15.54 4.11 -5.87
CA LEU A 269 -14.68 5.08 -6.53
C LEU A 269 -14.40 4.67 -7.97
N MET A 270 -13.97 3.44 -8.22
CA MET A 270 -13.64 2.94 -9.55
C MET A 270 -14.79 3.17 -10.55
N HIS A 271 -16.01 2.79 -10.18
CA HIS A 271 -17.17 2.89 -11.05
C HIS A 271 -17.73 4.31 -11.17
N ASP A 272 -17.89 5.00 -10.02
CA ASP A 272 -18.52 6.31 -10.00
C ASP A 272 -17.60 7.41 -10.56
N ALA A 273 -16.30 7.28 -10.39
CA ALA A 273 -15.30 8.24 -10.84
C ALA A 273 -14.78 7.98 -12.26
N ASN A 274 -15.16 6.84 -12.87
CA ASN A 274 -14.67 6.42 -14.18
C ASN A 274 -13.12 6.31 -14.23
N LEU A 275 -12.54 5.66 -13.20
CA LEU A 275 -11.09 5.48 -13.12
C LEU A 275 -10.59 4.58 -14.25
N ARG A 276 -9.41 4.91 -14.77
CA ARG A 276 -8.64 4.04 -15.69
C ARG A 276 -7.59 3.22 -14.95
N PHE A 277 -7.17 3.68 -13.78
CA PHE A 277 -6.20 3.02 -12.91
C PHE A 277 -6.74 3.00 -11.49
N LEU A 278 -6.92 1.80 -10.94
CA LEU A 278 -7.31 1.59 -9.54
C LEU A 278 -6.05 1.24 -8.74
N GLN A 279 -5.65 2.16 -7.89
CA GLN A 279 -4.47 2.00 -7.03
C GLN A 279 -4.91 1.54 -5.65
N ILE A 280 -4.35 0.43 -5.18
CA ILE A 280 -4.77 -0.17 -3.90
C ILE A 280 -3.56 -0.44 -3.03
N ASP A 281 -3.64 0.07 -1.80
CA ASP A 281 -2.71 -0.29 -0.75
C ASP A 281 -3.20 -1.52 0.02
N ALA A 282 -2.43 -2.61 -0.08
CA ALA A 282 -2.74 -3.86 0.59
C ALA A 282 -2.62 -3.74 2.12
N GLY A 283 -1.78 -2.83 2.61
CA GLY A 283 -1.60 -2.53 4.03
C GLY A 283 -2.75 -1.71 4.64
N CYS A 284 -3.72 -1.26 3.82
CA CYS A 284 -4.82 -0.40 4.22
C CYS A 284 -6.20 -1.04 4.00
N ILE A 285 -6.38 -1.79 2.90
CA ILE A 285 -7.68 -2.25 2.37
C ILE A 285 -8.21 -3.55 3.01
N GLY A 286 -7.50 -4.13 3.96
CA GLY A 286 -7.84 -5.42 4.58
C GLY A 286 -6.96 -6.59 4.12
N GLY A 287 -5.85 -6.31 3.41
CA GLY A 287 -4.84 -7.30 3.02
C GLY A 287 -4.89 -7.74 1.57
N LEU A 288 -4.28 -8.88 1.29
CA LEU A 288 -4.07 -9.42 -0.07
C LEU A 288 -5.33 -10.02 -0.68
N GLY A 289 -6.18 -10.65 0.12
CA GLY A 289 -7.44 -11.23 -0.34
C GLY A 289 -8.38 -10.17 -0.93
N PRO A 290 -8.72 -9.09 -0.20
CA PRO A 290 -9.44 -7.95 -0.73
C PRO A 290 -8.78 -7.33 -1.96
N SER A 291 -7.47 -7.11 -1.93
CA SER A 291 -6.71 -6.58 -3.07
C SER A 291 -6.82 -7.47 -4.31
N ARG A 292 -6.79 -8.81 -4.13
CA ARG A 292 -6.99 -9.77 -5.24
C ARG A 292 -8.39 -9.66 -5.84
N ARG A 293 -9.43 -9.55 -5.01
CA ARG A 293 -10.82 -9.37 -5.50
C ARG A 293 -10.96 -8.06 -6.28
N LEU A 294 -10.32 -6.98 -5.80
CA LEU A 294 -10.28 -5.69 -6.51
C LEU A 294 -9.51 -5.76 -7.82
N ALA A 295 -8.38 -6.48 -7.89
CA ALA A 295 -7.64 -6.70 -9.13
C ALA A 295 -8.48 -7.44 -10.17
N ILE A 296 -9.24 -8.46 -9.76
CA ILE A 296 -10.18 -9.18 -10.64
C ILE A 296 -11.30 -8.26 -11.12
N ALA A 297 -11.89 -7.47 -10.22
CA ALA A 297 -12.96 -6.52 -10.56
C ALA A 297 -12.49 -5.42 -11.51
N ALA A 298 -11.32 -4.86 -11.29
CA ALA A 298 -10.71 -3.85 -12.15
C ALA A 298 -10.50 -4.39 -13.57
N ASN A 299 -9.91 -5.57 -13.71
CA ASN A 299 -9.73 -6.23 -15.01
C ASN A 299 -11.06 -6.46 -15.73
N ALA A 300 -12.13 -6.80 -15.01
CA ALA A 300 -13.47 -6.99 -15.59
C ALA A 300 -14.12 -5.68 -16.03
N ALA A 301 -13.70 -4.54 -15.47
CA ALA A 301 -14.23 -3.20 -15.76
C ALA A 301 -13.37 -2.39 -16.74
N ASP A 302 -12.39 -3.01 -17.41
CA ASP A 302 -11.41 -2.34 -18.28
C ASP A 302 -10.66 -1.20 -17.54
N CYS A 303 -10.40 -1.43 -16.25
CA CYS A 303 -9.61 -0.59 -15.37
C CYS A 303 -8.33 -1.35 -15.01
N GLN A 304 -7.17 -0.70 -15.09
CA GLN A 304 -5.92 -1.35 -14.71
C GLN A 304 -5.74 -1.28 -13.18
N PHE A 305 -5.53 -2.45 -12.56
CA PHE A 305 -5.13 -2.51 -11.15
C PHE A 305 -3.63 -2.17 -11.03
N VAL A 306 -3.29 -1.36 -10.05
CA VAL A 306 -1.91 -0.96 -9.70
C VAL A 306 -1.77 -1.05 -8.18
N ASN A 307 -0.63 -1.50 -7.67
CA ASN A 307 -0.35 -1.41 -6.25
C ASN A 307 -0.05 0.05 -5.86
N HIS A 308 -0.45 0.43 -4.65
CA HIS A 308 0.13 1.54 -3.90
C HIS A 308 1.00 0.96 -2.80
N THR A 309 2.18 1.52 -2.56
CA THR A 309 3.02 1.17 -1.42
C THR A 309 4.16 2.17 -1.29
N PHE A 310 4.41 2.64 -0.06
CA PHE A 310 5.45 3.63 0.22
C PHE A 310 6.19 3.37 1.53
N THR A 311 6.06 2.16 2.11
CA THR A 311 6.58 1.84 3.45
C THR A 311 7.87 1.03 3.40
N SER A 312 7.83 -0.26 3.03
CA SER A 312 9.02 -1.12 2.97
C SER A 312 8.95 -2.11 1.80
N ASP A 313 10.05 -2.82 1.55
CA ASP A 313 10.05 -3.91 0.55
C ASP A 313 9.20 -5.12 0.99
N LEU A 314 8.90 -5.28 2.28
CA LEU A 314 7.92 -6.27 2.74
C LEU A 314 6.52 -5.93 2.19
N ALA A 315 6.08 -4.69 2.37
CA ALA A 315 4.82 -4.19 1.83
C ALA A 315 4.82 -4.18 0.29
N LEU A 316 5.93 -3.75 -0.33
CA LEU A 316 6.07 -3.74 -1.79
C LEU A 316 5.86 -5.13 -2.38
N VAL A 317 6.59 -6.14 -1.92
CA VAL A 317 6.47 -7.51 -2.45
C VAL A 317 5.09 -8.10 -2.18
N ALA A 318 4.54 -7.85 -0.99
CA ALA A 318 3.17 -8.24 -0.65
C ALA A 318 2.16 -7.61 -1.61
N SER A 319 2.26 -6.31 -1.89
CA SER A 319 1.33 -5.56 -2.74
C SER A 319 1.31 -6.00 -4.22
N LEU A 320 2.38 -6.66 -4.69
CA LEU A 320 2.45 -7.21 -6.05
C LEU A 320 1.71 -8.55 -6.18
N ALA A 321 1.55 -9.31 -5.08
CA ALA A 321 0.95 -10.64 -5.13
C ALA A 321 -0.50 -10.66 -5.65
N PRO A 322 -1.40 -9.70 -5.35
CA PRO A 322 -2.78 -9.69 -5.81
C PRO A 322 -2.97 -9.70 -7.33
N PHE A 323 -2.03 -9.16 -8.09
CA PHE A 323 -2.12 -9.05 -9.56
C PHE A 323 -0.93 -9.67 -10.29
N ALA A 324 -0.29 -10.67 -9.66
CA ALA A 324 0.89 -11.35 -10.23
C ALA A 324 0.64 -11.93 -11.62
N ASP A 325 -0.57 -12.43 -11.90
CA ASP A 325 -0.96 -12.99 -13.21
C ASP A 325 -1.35 -11.96 -14.28
N ASN A 326 -1.40 -10.68 -13.94
CA ASN A 326 -1.55 -9.62 -14.96
C ASN A 326 -0.27 -9.53 -15.81
N GLY A 327 -0.43 -9.16 -17.09
CA GLY A 327 0.68 -9.14 -18.04
C GLY A 327 1.85 -8.22 -17.68
N SER A 328 2.97 -8.42 -18.34
CA SER A 328 4.22 -7.70 -18.04
C SER A 328 4.19 -6.20 -18.38
N GLU A 329 3.19 -5.76 -19.12
CA GLU A 329 2.94 -4.36 -19.46
C GLU A 329 2.26 -3.57 -18.35
N HIS A 330 1.67 -4.29 -17.35
CA HIS A 330 1.07 -3.62 -16.20
C HIS A 330 2.11 -2.88 -15.40
N LEU A 331 1.74 -1.66 -15.00
CA LEU A 331 2.54 -0.82 -14.14
C LEU A 331 2.49 -1.32 -12.69
N ALA A 332 3.58 -1.12 -11.99
CA ALA A 332 3.68 -1.36 -10.55
C ALA A 332 4.46 -0.24 -9.89
N GLU A 333 3.97 0.25 -8.78
CA GLU A 333 4.67 1.23 -7.97
C GLU A 333 5.96 0.63 -7.41
N TYR A 334 7.01 1.43 -7.50
CA TYR A 334 8.30 1.13 -6.92
C TYR A 334 8.82 2.38 -6.21
N PRO A 335 8.75 2.43 -4.87
CA PRO A 335 9.26 3.56 -4.11
C PRO A 335 10.76 3.69 -4.29
N GLU A 336 11.21 4.79 -4.89
CA GLU A 336 12.64 5.06 -5.10
C GLU A 336 13.24 5.78 -3.88
N GLU A 337 12.45 6.59 -3.20
CA GLU A 337 12.85 7.45 -2.09
C GLU A 337 12.35 6.89 -0.73
N LEU A 338 12.78 5.67 -0.37
CA LEU A 338 12.46 5.12 0.96
C LEU A 338 13.26 5.81 2.06
N SER A 339 12.67 5.90 3.26
CA SER A 339 13.37 6.30 4.48
C SER A 339 14.39 5.25 4.93
N GLU A 340 15.25 5.63 5.88
CA GLU A 340 16.16 4.69 6.55
C GLU A 340 15.36 3.57 7.25
N LEU A 341 14.21 3.89 7.84
CA LEU A 341 13.32 2.91 8.46
C LEU A 341 12.77 1.93 7.43
N GLY A 342 12.19 2.41 6.33
CA GLY A 342 11.67 1.55 5.27
C GLY A 342 12.72 0.58 4.73
N THR A 343 13.95 1.06 4.57
CA THR A 343 15.09 0.22 4.15
C THR A 343 15.53 -0.75 5.26
N ALA A 344 15.45 -0.35 6.53
CA ALA A 344 15.90 -1.20 7.65
C ALA A 344 14.98 -2.42 7.87
N ILE A 345 13.71 -2.36 7.49
CA ILE A 345 12.75 -3.46 7.70
C ILE A 345 13.11 -4.70 6.89
N ALA A 346 13.44 -4.55 5.62
CA ALA A 346 13.61 -5.68 4.70
C ALA A 346 14.72 -5.46 3.66
N GLY A 347 15.49 -4.39 3.77
CA GLY A 347 16.46 -3.99 2.75
C GLY A 347 15.77 -3.60 1.44
N ARG A 348 16.48 -3.80 0.32
CA ARG A 348 15.93 -3.73 -1.05
C ARG A 348 15.85 -5.16 -1.58
N SER A 349 14.73 -5.83 -1.30
CA SER A 349 14.52 -7.26 -1.59
C SER A 349 14.30 -7.53 -3.08
N ILE A 350 13.70 -6.57 -3.79
CA ILE A 350 13.56 -6.61 -5.24
C ILE A 350 14.06 -5.31 -5.85
N THR A 351 14.64 -5.40 -7.04
CA THR A 351 15.14 -4.23 -7.78
C THR A 351 14.75 -4.35 -9.25
N PRO A 352 14.45 -3.24 -9.94
CA PRO A 352 14.20 -3.26 -11.37
C PRO A 352 15.40 -3.82 -12.14
N ASN A 353 15.13 -4.68 -13.09
CA ASN A 353 16.13 -5.18 -14.02
C ASN A 353 16.45 -4.15 -15.12
N THR A 354 17.38 -4.46 -16.02
CA THR A 354 17.77 -3.56 -17.12
C THR A 354 16.65 -3.19 -18.10
N ALA A 355 15.51 -3.89 -18.05
CA ALA A 355 14.31 -3.57 -18.82
C ALA A 355 13.29 -2.73 -18.00
N GLY A 356 13.63 -2.29 -16.79
CA GLY A 356 12.76 -1.55 -15.90
C GLY A 356 11.64 -2.40 -15.30
N LYS A 357 11.85 -3.71 -15.14
CA LYS A 357 10.83 -4.62 -14.60
C LYS A 357 11.24 -5.21 -13.27
N ILE A 358 10.25 -5.36 -12.38
CA ILE A 358 10.36 -6.06 -11.10
C ILE A 358 9.62 -7.39 -11.16
N GLN A 359 10.12 -8.37 -10.41
CA GLN A 359 9.54 -9.72 -10.34
C GLN A 359 9.33 -10.10 -8.88
N ILE A 360 8.12 -10.60 -8.57
CA ILE A 360 7.82 -11.18 -7.26
C ILE A 360 8.71 -12.42 -7.07
N PRO A 361 9.33 -12.60 -5.89
CA PRO A 361 10.07 -13.82 -5.57
C PRO A 361 9.20 -15.08 -5.70
N ASP A 362 9.76 -16.13 -6.30
CA ASP A 362 9.12 -17.44 -6.44
C ASP A 362 9.61 -18.38 -5.30
N CYS A 363 9.27 -18.01 -4.08
CA CYS A 363 9.64 -18.74 -2.88
C CYS A 363 8.50 -18.74 -1.84
N PRO A 364 8.51 -19.66 -0.86
CA PRO A 364 7.44 -19.78 0.13
C PRO A 364 7.15 -18.49 0.89
N GLY A 365 5.86 -18.22 1.14
CA GLY A 365 5.41 -17.01 1.80
C GLY A 365 5.42 -15.81 0.87
N ILE A 366 5.63 -14.61 1.44
CA ILE A 366 5.80 -13.35 0.68
C ILE A 366 7.15 -13.36 -0.05
N GLY A 367 8.15 -14.08 0.49
CA GLY A 367 9.48 -14.14 -0.09
C GLY A 367 10.40 -12.99 0.32
N VAL A 368 10.10 -12.37 1.44
CA VAL A 368 10.92 -11.32 2.05
C VAL A 368 11.15 -11.67 3.52
N ASP A 369 12.38 -11.54 3.96
CA ASP A 369 12.75 -11.70 5.36
C ASP A 369 12.80 -10.34 6.05
N VAL A 370 12.19 -10.25 7.23
CA VAL A 370 12.25 -9.05 8.08
C VAL A 370 13.54 -9.10 8.91
N ASP A 371 14.40 -8.10 8.75
CA ASP A 371 15.60 -7.95 9.56
C ASP A 371 15.30 -7.24 10.89
N THR A 372 14.99 -8.01 11.92
CA THR A 372 14.68 -7.45 13.24
C THR A 372 15.90 -6.89 13.98
N SER A 373 17.14 -7.22 13.58
CA SER A 373 18.36 -6.88 14.31
C SER A 373 18.61 -5.37 14.43
N ASN A 374 18.20 -4.61 13.42
CA ASN A 374 18.41 -3.16 13.33
C ASN A 374 17.16 -2.34 13.68
N LEU A 375 16.02 -2.97 13.99
CA LEU A 375 14.74 -2.28 14.18
C LEU A 375 14.51 -1.75 15.60
N LEU A 376 15.27 -2.21 16.58
CA LEU A 376 15.09 -1.80 17.97
C LEU A 376 15.26 -0.29 18.18
N ILE A 377 16.12 0.36 17.40
CA ILE A 377 16.35 1.81 17.48
C ILE A 377 15.12 2.64 17.02
N TYR A 378 14.28 2.05 16.21
CA TYR A 378 13.04 2.67 15.71
C TYR A 378 11.82 2.28 16.54
N GLN A 379 11.91 1.23 17.37
CA GLN A 379 10.76 0.71 18.10
C GLN A 379 10.24 1.72 19.13
N ARG A 380 8.93 1.99 19.09
CA ARG A 380 8.19 2.74 20.09
C ARG A 380 7.48 1.76 21.01
N THR A 381 7.71 1.87 22.30
CA THR A 381 7.00 1.04 23.28
C THR A 381 5.57 1.55 23.45
N VAL A 382 4.61 0.68 23.14
CA VAL A 382 3.18 0.95 23.35
C VAL A 382 2.69 0.18 24.56
N LYS A 383 1.97 0.87 25.45
CA LYS A 383 1.25 0.27 26.56
C LYS A 383 -0.16 0.85 26.60
N ILE A 384 -1.17 -0.01 26.52
CA ILE A 384 -2.59 0.35 26.60
C ILE A 384 -3.13 -0.16 27.92
N THR A 385 -3.70 0.74 28.72
CA THR A 385 -4.26 0.42 30.04
C THR A 385 -5.65 1.04 30.19
N ILE A 386 -6.53 0.32 30.89
CA ILE A 386 -7.79 0.87 31.40
C ILE A 386 -7.76 0.65 32.90
N ASP A 387 -7.92 1.73 33.67
CA ASP A 387 -7.67 1.75 35.10
C ASP A 387 -6.28 1.16 35.39
N ASP A 388 -6.19 0.08 36.16
CA ASP A 388 -4.95 -0.62 36.48
C ASP A 388 -4.70 -1.87 35.61
N GLU A 389 -5.62 -2.19 34.69
CA GLU A 389 -5.51 -3.35 33.81
C GLU A 389 -4.71 -3.03 32.55
N VAL A 390 -3.69 -3.85 32.26
CA VAL A 390 -2.89 -3.74 31.04
C VAL A 390 -3.58 -4.58 29.96
N LEU A 391 -4.17 -3.91 28.96
CA LEU A 391 -4.78 -4.57 27.81
C LEU A 391 -3.75 -5.02 26.80
N TYR A 392 -2.68 -4.24 26.63
CA TYR A 392 -1.59 -4.54 25.72
C TYR A 392 -0.29 -3.86 26.18
N GLN A 393 0.82 -4.55 25.94
CA GLN A 393 2.17 -4.00 25.98
C GLN A 393 2.98 -4.62 24.86
N SER A 394 3.60 -3.78 24.01
CA SER A 394 4.39 -4.28 22.89
C SER A 394 5.58 -5.11 23.37
N PRO A 395 5.81 -6.30 22.76
CA PRO A 395 7.03 -7.06 23.02
C PRO A 395 8.24 -6.33 22.39
N PRO A 396 9.47 -6.64 22.84
CA PRO A 396 10.66 -6.23 22.09
C PRO A 396 10.68 -6.91 20.72
N ILE A 397 11.10 -6.17 19.67
CA ILE A 397 11.14 -6.73 18.32
C ILE A 397 12.27 -7.76 18.15
N CYS A 398 13.37 -7.59 18.87
CA CYS A 398 14.41 -8.60 19.01
C CYS A 398 14.18 -9.36 20.30
N GLU A 399 13.91 -10.65 20.25
CA GLU A 399 14.03 -11.50 21.41
C GLU A 399 15.55 -11.71 21.62
N ASP A 400 16.06 -11.24 22.74
CA ASP A 400 17.40 -11.66 23.17
C ASP A 400 17.38 -13.19 23.26
N HIS A 401 18.11 -13.86 22.36
CA HIS A 401 18.41 -15.28 22.50
C HIS A 401 19.30 -15.43 23.72
N ALA A 402 18.67 -15.51 24.89
CA ALA A 402 19.31 -15.79 26.17
C ALA A 402 19.58 -17.29 26.32
#